data_8a874e3eb22212c07f129d183e747e6d
#
_entry.id   8a874e3eb22212c07f129d183e747e6d
#
_cell.length_a   1.000
_cell.length_b   1.000
_cell.length_c   1.000
_cell.angle_alpha   90.00
_cell.angle_beta   90.00
_cell.angle_gamma   90.00
#
_symmetry.space_group_name_H-M   'P 1'
#
loop_
_entity.id
_entity.type
_entity.pdbx_description
1 polymer ?
#
loop_
_entity_poly.entity_id
_entity_poly.type
_entity_poly.pdbx_seq_one_letter_code
_entity_poly.pdbx_strand_id
1 'polypeptide(L)'
;MIRSLTIGLPVGDQSESKIESETSHLIEVAVKAFKENEIASRTIRYSLPPVGLEGESEGFVISILNWVDRLAEKTGVRWFCLPLDFVADGSRVERLSVSLNAISQFEKMFLNLMVADKSSLSMGAIGDAAKLISQISHKSNSGFDNFRVGASCGCPPNAPFFPFSHHKGQSVAFSFALELTDLAIDVLNRYGKSVRIDCFRDQLVEEISVALRKLNELGERIASESSCEYKGLDASFAPFPNGETSVAKIVEGLLGAPIG
;
A
#
# COMPACT_ATOMS: atom_id res chain seq x y z
N MET A 1 16.07 0.34 -0.10
CA MET A 1 15.28 -0.93 0.02
C MET A 1 13.86 -0.72 -0.47
N ILE A 2 13.25 -1.73 -1.12
CA ILE A 2 11.83 -1.73 -1.48
C ILE A 2 11.03 -2.24 -0.28
N ARG A 3 10.17 -1.42 0.29
CA ARG A 3 9.26 -1.80 1.37
C ARG A 3 8.16 -2.73 0.88
N SER A 4 7.57 -2.41 -0.27
CA SER A 4 6.58 -3.27 -0.91
C SER A 4 6.58 -3.17 -2.41
N LEU A 5 6.38 -4.32 -3.07
CA LEU A 5 5.86 -4.44 -4.41
C LEU A 5 4.34 -4.58 -4.26
N THR A 6 3.59 -3.55 -4.69
CA THR A 6 2.13 -3.57 -4.64
C THR A 6 1.58 -3.79 -6.05
N ILE A 7 0.86 -4.89 -6.22
CA ILE A 7 0.31 -5.36 -7.49
C ILE A 7 -1.19 -5.07 -7.49
N GLY A 8 -1.63 -4.27 -8.44
CA GLY A 8 -3.04 -3.99 -8.72
C GLY A 8 -3.65 -5.11 -9.56
N LEU A 9 -4.69 -5.73 -9.04
CA LEU A 9 -5.43 -6.78 -9.72
C LEU A 9 -6.68 -6.17 -10.37
N PRO A 10 -6.87 -6.31 -11.69
CA PRO A 10 -8.14 -5.96 -12.31
C PRO A 10 -9.20 -6.98 -11.86
N VAL A 11 -10.37 -6.48 -11.48
CA VAL A 11 -11.55 -7.31 -11.16
C VAL A 11 -12.65 -6.93 -12.14
N GLY A 12 -13.28 -7.92 -12.77
CA GLY A 12 -14.35 -7.69 -13.74
C GLY A 12 -14.26 -8.63 -14.95
N ASP A 13 -14.10 -8.08 -16.15
CA ASP A 13 -14.27 -8.80 -17.42
C ASP A 13 -13.16 -9.82 -17.77
N GLN A 14 -12.04 -9.81 -17.06
CA GLN A 14 -10.96 -10.75 -17.32
C GLN A 14 -11.15 -12.06 -16.54
N SER A 15 -10.72 -13.18 -17.14
CA SER A 15 -10.75 -14.47 -16.44
C SER A 15 -9.76 -14.50 -15.29
N GLU A 16 -10.16 -15.03 -14.14
CA GLU A 16 -9.30 -15.22 -12.97
C GLU A 16 -7.99 -15.94 -13.34
N SER A 17 -8.06 -16.99 -14.16
CA SER A 17 -6.87 -17.76 -14.59
C SER A 17 -5.84 -16.93 -15.36
N LYS A 18 -6.28 -15.94 -16.15
CA LYS A 18 -5.38 -15.03 -16.86
C LYS A 18 -4.69 -14.11 -15.87
N ILE A 19 -5.44 -13.49 -14.96
CA ILE A 19 -4.88 -12.61 -13.92
C ILE A 19 -3.89 -13.37 -13.03
N GLU A 20 -4.21 -14.60 -12.64
CA GLU A 20 -3.31 -15.47 -11.87
C GLU A 20 -2.00 -15.74 -12.61
N SER A 21 -2.07 -16.04 -13.91
CA SER A 21 -0.87 -16.30 -14.73
C SER A 21 0.00 -15.06 -14.86
N GLU A 22 -0.59 -13.91 -15.22
CA GLU A 22 0.10 -12.63 -15.35
C GLU A 22 0.76 -12.20 -14.04
N THR A 23 0.03 -12.33 -12.93
CA THR A 23 0.51 -11.96 -11.60
C THR A 23 1.66 -12.85 -11.13
N SER A 24 1.57 -14.17 -11.35
CA SER A 24 2.62 -15.11 -11.00
C SER A 24 3.90 -14.81 -11.81
N HIS A 25 3.76 -14.57 -13.10
CA HIS A 25 4.88 -14.20 -13.96
C HIS A 25 5.53 -12.87 -13.53
N LEU A 26 4.73 -11.85 -13.23
CA LEU A 26 5.22 -10.57 -12.70
C LEU A 26 6.04 -10.76 -11.41
N ILE A 27 5.55 -11.58 -10.49
CA ILE A 27 6.25 -11.86 -9.22
C ILE A 27 7.59 -12.54 -9.50
N GLU A 28 7.64 -13.54 -10.37
CA GLU A 28 8.87 -14.24 -10.75
C GLU A 28 9.90 -13.27 -11.35
N VAL A 29 9.50 -12.46 -12.32
CA VAL A 29 10.35 -11.44 -12.95
C VAL A 29 10.86 -10.44 -11.92
N ALA A 30 9.98 -9.90 -11.07
CA ALA A 30 10.35 -8.91 -10.07
C ALA A 30 11.31 -9.48 -9.02
N VAL A 31 11.06 -10.66 -8.48
CA VAL A 31 11.94 -11.31 -7.49
C VAL A 31 13.31 -11.60 -8.08
N LYS A 32 13.38 -12.08 -9.32
CA LYS A 32 14.64 -12.28 -10.05
C LYS A 32 15.39 -10.96 -10.20
N ALA A 33 14.71 -9.92 -10.69
CA ALA A 33 15.31 -8.60 -10.90
C ALA A 33 15.83 -7.98 -9.59
N PHE A 34 15.09 -8.13 -8.47
CA PHE A 34 15.57 -7.67 -7.16
C PHE A 34 16.81 -8.41 -6.70
N LYS A 35 16.87 -9.73 -6.88
CA LYS A 35 18.04 -10.55 -6.53
C LYS A 35 19.27 -10.17 -7.36
N GLU A 36 19.13 -10.00 -8.67
CA GLU A 36 20.22 -9.61 -9.57
C GLU A 36 20.81 -8.23 -9.27
N ASN A 37 20.00 -7.32 -8.69
CA ASN A 37 20.43 -5.96 -8.33
C ASN A 37 20.70 -5.80 -6.82
N GLU A 38 20.75 -6.88 -6.05
CA GLU A 38 20.98 -6.88 -4.60
C GLU A 38 19.98 -5.98 -3.82
N ILE A 39 18.74 -5.89 -4.34
CA ILE A 39 17.68 -5.06 -3.75
C ILE A 39 16.84 -5.92 -2.80
N ALA A 40 16.84 -5.59 -1.53
CA ALA A 40 15.93 -6.20 -0.56
C ALA A 40 14.49 -5.70 -0.76
N SER A 41 13.53 -6.64 -0.79
CA SER A 41 12.10 -6.36 -0.77
C SER A 41 11.47 -7.03 0.45
N ARG A 42 10.66 -6.27 1.23
CA ARG A 42 10.06 -6.82 2.47
C ARG A 42 8.75 -7.56 2.23
N THR A 43 7.89 -7.04 1.35
CA THR A 43 6.55 -7.62 1.15
C THR A 43 6.07 -7.46 -0.29
N ILE A 44 5.30 -8.44 -0.75
CA ILE A 44 4.46 -8.32 -1.93
C ILE A 44 3.02 -8.22 -1.46
N ARG A 45 2.21 -7.36 -2.11
CA ARG A 45 0.84 -7.05 -1.72
C ARG A 45 -0.06 -6.97 -2.94
N TYR A 46 -1.35 -7.29 -2.76
CA TYR A 46 -2.38 -7.08 -3.78
C TYR A 46 -3.26 -5.89 -3.44
N SER A 47 -3.64 -5.13 -4.45
CA SER A 47 -4.57 -4.01 -4.36
C SER A 47 -5.72 -4.21 -5.34
N LEU A 48 -6.95 -4.12 -4.85
CA LEU A 48 -8.16 -4.30 -5.64
C LEU A 48 -8.69 -2.95 -6.14
N PRO A 49 -9.54 -2.93 -7.20
CA PRO A 49 -10.29 -1.74 -7.54
C PRO A 49 -11.32 -1.40 -6.45
N PRO A 50 -11.74 -0.14 -6.36
CA PRO A 50 -12.80 0.26 -5.44
C PRO A 50 -14.09 -0.48 -5.74
N VAL A 51 -14.67 -1.07 -4.71
CA VAL A 51 -16.00 -1.68 -4.77
C VAL A 51 -17.02 -0.63 -4.32
N GLY A 52 -17.83 -0.17 -5.28
CA GLY A 52 -19.03 0.60 -5.01
C GLY A 52 -20.21 -0.36 -5.05
N LEU A 53 -20.88 -0.59 -3.96
CA LEU A 53 -21.92 -1.62 -3.83
C LEU A 53 -23.22 -1.34 -4.63
N GLU A 54 -23.21 -0.41 -5.57
CA GLU A 54 -24.31 -0.23 -6.53
C GLU A 54 -24.38 -1.45 -7.47
N GLY A 55 -25.37 -2.30 -7.21
CA GLY A 55 -25.62 -3.49 -8.03
C GLY A 55 -24.75 -4.71 -7.70
N GLU A 56 -23.79 -4.61 -6.78
CA GLU A 56 -22.95 -5.71 -6.35
C GLU A 56 -23.46 -6.26 -5.02
N SER A 57 -23.82 -7.54 -4.99
CA SER A 57 -24.23 -8.21 -3.76
C SER A 57 -23.04 -8.48 -2.82
N GLU A 58 -23.29 -8.58 -1.51
CA GLU A 58 -22.29 -9.03 -0.53
C GLU A 58 -21.63 -10.35 -0.98
N GLY A 59 -22.40 -11.27 -1.53
CA GLY A 59 -21.89 -12.55 -2.06
C GLY A 59 -20.87 -12.38 -3.18
N PHE A 60 -21.03 -11.38 -4.04
CA PHE A 60 -20.06 -11.08 -5.08
C PHE A 60 -18.72 -10.58 -4.49
N VAL A 61 -18.78 -9.65 -3.54
CA VAL A 61 -17.57 -9.14 -2.86
C VAL A 61 -16.85 -10.28 -2.14
N ILE A 62 -17.58 -11.13 -1.41
CA ILE A 62 -16.98 -12.29 -0.71
C ILE A 62 -16.39 -13.29 -1.70
N SER A 63 -16.99 -13.49 -2.88
CA SER A 63 -16.41 -14.37 -3.91
C SER A 63 -15.06 -13.86 -4.43
N ILE A 64 -14.96 -12.55 -4.68
CA ILE A 64 -13.69 -11.90 -5.05
C ILE A 64 -12.64 -12.07 -3.95
N LEU A 65 -13.01 -11.81 -2.70
CA LEU A 65 -12.09 -11.94 -1.57
C LEU A 65 -11.59 -13.37 -1.38
N ASN A 66 -12.45 -14.36 -1.53
CA ASN A 66 -12.07 -15.78 -1.51
C ASN A 66 -11.09 -16.12 -2.63
N TRP A 67 -11.29 -15.59 -3.82
CA TRP A 67 -10.35 -15.78 -4.93
C TRP A 67 -9.01 -15.14 -4.65
N VAL A 68 -8.99 -13.86 -4.22
CA VAL A 68 -7.75 -13.13 -3.92
C VAL A 68 -6.98 -13.78 -2.78
N ASP A 69 -7.67 -14.25 -1.74
CA ASP A 69 -7.02 -14.94 -0.61
C ASP A 69 -6.34 -16.24 -1.05
N ARG A 70 -7.01 -17.05 -1.89
CA ARG A 70 -6.39 -18.25 -2.51
C ARG A 70 -5.20 -17.87 -3.40
N LEU A 71 -5.32 -16.81 -4.21
CA LEU A 71 -4.22 -16.32 -5.05
C LEU A 71 -3.04 -15.88 -4.18
N ALA A 72 -3.29 -15.16 -3.10
CA ALA A 72 -2.27 -14.71 -2.15
C ALA A 72 -1.55 -15.90 -1.50
N GLU A 73 -2.27 -16.96 -1.13
CA GLU A 73 -1.66 -18.20 -0.63
C GLU A 73 -0.78 -18.89 -1.67
N LYS A 74 -1.29 -19.04 -2.89
CA LYS A 74 -0.57 -19.71 -3.99
C LYS A 74 0.73 -18.98 -4.36
N THR A 75 0.75 -17.65 -4.29
CA THR A 75 1.88 -16.81 -4.70
C THR A 75 2.77 -16.34 -3.55
N GLY A 76 2.43 -16.69 -2.30
CA GLY A 76 3.16 -16.25 -1.12
C GLY A 76 2.98 -14.76 -0.80
N VAL A 77 1.95 -14.12 -1.33
CA VAL A 77 1.63 -12.71 -1.06
C VAL A 77 1.05 -12.58 0.34
N ARG A 78 1.62 -11.63 1.11
CA ARG A 78 1.31 -11.51 2.54
C ARG A 78 -0.02 -10.80 2.81
N TRP A 79 -0.34 -9.76 2.04
CA TRP A 79 -1.43 -8.85 2.31
C TRP A 79 -2.17 -8.47 1.03
N PHE A 80 -3.47 -8.22 1.13
CA PHE A 80 -4.24 -7.59 0.07
C PHE A 80 -5.16 -6.49 0.63
N CYS A 81 -5.54 -5.51 -0.20
CA CYS A 81 -6.37 -4.38 0.17
C CYS A 81 -7.70 -4.40 -0.59
N LEU A 82 -8.80 -4.33 0.16
CA LEU A 82 -10.14 -4.08 -0.34
C LEU A 82 -10.48 -2.60 -0.13
N PRO A 83 -10.55 -1.78 -1.18
CA PRO A 83 -11.09 -0.44 -1.07
C PRO A 83 -12.60 -0.45 -1.22
N LEU A 84 -13.31 0.22 -0.31
CA LEU A 84 -14.76 0.45 -0.37
C LEU A 84 -15.04 1.92 -0.59
N ASP A 85 -15.76 2.23 -1.65
CA ASP A 85 -16.17 3.59 -1.97
C ASP A 85 -17.42 3.99 -1.19
N PHE A 86 -17.23 4.71 -0.07
CA PHE A 86 -18.30 5.24 0.75
C PHE A 86 -18.89 6.54 0.21
N VAL A 87 -18.31 7.12 -0.83
CA VAL A 87 -18.83 8.33 -1.49
C VAL A 87 -19.89 7.98 -2.53
N ALA A 88 -19.73 6.83 -3.20
CA ALA A 88 -20.70 6.36 -4.18
C ALA A 88 -22.11 6.22 -3.58
N ASP A 89 -23.12 6.54 -4.36
CA ASP A 89 -24.51 6.33 -3.97
C ASP A 89 -24.80 4.83 -3.80
N GLY A 90 -25.47 4.46 -2.69
CA GLY A 90 -25.79 3.07 -2.39
C GLY A 90 -26.01 2.83 -0.90
N SER A 91 -26.34 1.61 -0.51
CA SER A 91 -26.66 1.30 0.89
C SER A 91 -25.39 1.31 1.76
N ARG A 92 -25.27 2.34 2.60
CA ARG A 92 -24.19 2.44 3.59
C ARG A 92 -24.26 1.34 4.65
N VAL A 93 -25.46 0.86 4.95
CA VAL A 93 -25.66 -0.24 5.90
C VAL A 93 -25.08 -1.55 5.37
N GLU A 94 -25.29 -1.84 4.09
CA GLU A 94 -24.71 -3.02 3.42
C GLU A 94 -23.18 -2.95 3.41
N ARG A 95 -22.60 -1.78 3.14
CA ARG A 95 -21.13 -1.60 3.18
C ARG A 95 -20.56 -1.84 4.57
N LEU A 96 -21.25 -1.40 5.64
CA LEU A 96 -20.83 -1.67 7.01
C LEU A 96 -20.86 -3.17 7.33
N SER A 97 -21.92 -3.89 6.92
CA SER A 97 -22.04 -5.33 7.11
C SER A 97 -20.94 -6.09 6.38
N VAL A 98 -20.75 -5.81 5.09
CA VAL A 98 -19.68 -6.42 4.28
C VAL A 98 -18.30 -6.18 4.91
N SER A 99 -18.04 -4.94 5.36
CA SER A 99 -16.75 -4.60 5.98
C SER A 99 -16.47 -5.40 7.24
N LEU A 100 -17.47 -5.51 8.13
CA LEU A 100 -17.35 -6.24 9.39
C LEU A 100 -17.20 -7.75 9.19
N ASN A 101 -17.90 -8.31 8.21
CA ASN A 101 -17.79 -9.72 7.86
C ASN A 101 -16.43 -10.01 7.23
N ALA A 102 -16.02 -9.20 6.26
CA ALA A 102 -14.77 -9.38 5.55
C ALA A 102 -13.54 -9.25 6.46
N ILE A 103 -13.47 -8.22 7.33
CA ILE A 103 -12.32 -8.05 8.23
C ILE A 103 -12.18 -9.19 9.25
N SER A 104 -13.30 -9.80 9.63
CA SER A 104 -13.32 -10.94 10.56
C SER A 104 -12.98 -12.26 9.87
N GLN A 105 -13.28 -12.41 8.58
CA GLN A 105 -13.10 -13.63 7.81
C GLN A 105 -11.70 -13.71 7.17
N PHE A 106 -11.15 -12.60 6.72
CA PHE A 106 -9.89 -12.56 5.95
C PHE A 106 -8.78 -11.88 6.74
N GLU A 107 -7.92 -12.67 7.37
CA GLU A 107 -6.81 -12.16 8.21
C GLU A 107 -5.75 -11.38 7.42
N LYS A 108 -5.57 -11.69 6.11
CA LYS A 108 -4.61 -11.00 5.23
C LYS A 108 -5.15 -9.70 4.65
N MET A 109 -6.45 -9.42 4.84
CA MET A 109 -7.11 -8.28 4.23
C MET A 109 -6.88 -6.98 5.00
N PHE A 110 -6.54 -5.92 4.26
CA PHE A 110 -6.62 -4.53 4.69
C PHE A 110 -7.87 -3.87 4.07
N LEU A 111 -8.44 -2.92 4.76
CA LEU A 111 -9.67 -2.26 4.37
C LEU A 111 -9.44 -0.76 4.22
N ASN A 112 -9.66 -0.24 3.03
CA ASN A 112 -9.62 1.18 2.72
C ASN A 112 -11.05 1.73 2.62
N LEU A 113 -11.44 2.60 3.54
CA LEU A 113 -12.74 3.26 3.53
C LEU A 113 -12.58 4.60 2.81
N MET A 114 -12.98 4.68 1.55
CA MET A 114 -12.87 5.90 0.75
C MET A 114 -14.04 6.83 1.12
N VAL A 115 -13.77 7.88 1.90
CA VAL A 115 -14.80 8.80 2.44
C VAL A 115 -14.87 10.12 1.68
N ALA A 116 -13.94 10.37 0.79
CA ALA A 116 -13.93 11.53 -0.12
C ALA A 116 -13.20 11.17 -1.41
N ASP A 117 -13.61 11.81 -2.49
CA ASP A 117 -12.92 11.82 -3.77
C ASP A 117 -12.40 13.24 -4.11
N LYS A 118 -11.99 13.47 -5.36
CA LYS A 118 -11.50 14.78 -5.81
C LYS A 118 -12.57 15.87 -5.89
N SER A 119 -13.83 15.47 -5.94
CA SER A 119 -14.98 16.35 -6.23
C SER A 119 -15.89 16.54 -5.02
N SER A 120 -15.88 15.59 -4.08
CA SER A 120 -16.85 15.58 -2.97
C SER A 120 -16.25 15.06 -1.65
N LEU A 121 -16.73 15.65 -0.56
CA LEU A 121 -16.49 15.20 0.80
C LEU A 121 -17.84 14.79 1.40
N SER A 122 -18.00 13.54 1.78
CA SER A 122 -19.22 13.04 2.38
C SER A 122 -19.11 12.96 3.91
N MET A 123 -19.76 13.90 4.62
CA MET A 123 -19.82 13.87 6.08
C MET A 123 -20.53 12.62 6.61
N GLY A 124 -21.51 12.10 5.85
CA GLY A 124 -22.16 10.83 6.18
C GLY A 124 -21.20 9.65 6.07
N ALA A 125 -20.41 9.58 5.01
CA ALA A 125 -19.38 8.54 4.81
C ALA A 125 -18.32 8.58 5.92
N ILE A 126 -17.90 9.77 6.34
CA ILE A 126 -16.97 9.95 7.47
C ILE A 126 -17.58 9.40 8.76
N GLY A 127 -18.84 9.73 9.04
CA GLY A 127 -19.56 9.24 10.24
C GLY A 127 -19.69 7.71 10.23
N ASP A 128 -19.99 7.10 9.09
CA ASP A 128 -20.12 5.66 8.97
C ASP A 128 -18.76 4.95 9.05
N ALA A 129 -17.71 5.50 8.46
CA ALA A 129 -16.34 4.99 8.61
C ALA A 129 -15.89 5.05 10.08
N ALA A 130 -16.15 6.14 10.80
CA ALA A 130 -15.85 6.26 12.22
C ALA A 130 -16.57 5.21 13.07
N LYS A 131 -17.88 4.97 12.80
CA LYS A 131 -18.63 3.90 13.47
C LYS A 131 -18.04 2.53 13.20
N LEU A 132 -17.68 2.24 11.95
CA LEU A 132 -17.07 0.96 11.55
C LEU A 132 -15.75 0.73 12.28
N ILE A 133 -14.86 1.73 12.29
CA ILE A 133 -13.56 1.66 12.99
C ILE A 133 -13.79 1.40 14.50
N SER A 134 -14.76 2.08 15.10
CA SER A 134 -15.14 1.84 16.50
C SER A 134 -15.69 0.43 16.73
N GLN A 135 -16.55 -0.09 15.84
CA GLN A 135 -17.08 -1.44 15.95
C GLN A 135 -15.99 -2.51 15.81
N ILE A 136 -15.05 -2.33 14.89
CA ILE A 136 -13.88 -3.23 14.71
C ILE A 136 -13.04 -3.25 15.99
N SER A 137 -12.79 -2.10 16.60
CA SER A 137 -12.01 -2.01 17.84
C SER A 137 -12.60 -2.81 19.01
N HIS A 138 -13.93 -2.98 19.04
CA HIS A 138 -14.61 -3.75 20.07
C HIS A 138 -14.71 -5.26 19.74
N LYS A 139 -14.60 -5.63 18.48
CA LYS A 139 -14.66 -7.04 18.04
C LYS A 139 -13.34 -7.77 18.14
N SER A 140 -12.24 -7.09 17.87
CA SER A 140 -10.91 -7.70 17.92
C SER A 140 -10.26 -7.56 19.29
N ASN A 141 -9.40 -8.52 19.61
CA ASN A 141 -8.66 -8.50 20.87
C ASN A 141 -7.79 -7.24 20.97
N SER A 142 -8.06 -6.39 21.94
CA SER A 142 -7.37 -5.10 22.17
C SER A 142 -7.39 -4.15 20.96
N GLY A 143 -8.39 -4.23 20.07
CA GLY A 143 -8.51 -3.37 18.90
C GLY A 143 -7.47 -3.63 17.81
N PHE A 144 -6.82 -4.78 17.81
CA PHE A 144 -5.71 -5.09 16.89
C PHE A 144 -6.11 -4.99 15.41
N ASP A 145 -7.36 -5.33 15.06
CA ASP A 145 -7.83 -5.27 13.67
C ASP A 145 -7.91 -3.84 13.12
N ASN A 146 -7.92 -2.82 13.97
CA ASN A 146 -7.83 -1.43 13.52
C ASN A 146 -6.50 -1.10 12.81
N PHE A 147 -5.45 -1.89 13.04
CA PHE A 147 -4.22 -1.81 12.24
C PHE A 147 -4.46 -2.07 10.74
N ARG A 148 -5.48 -2.85 10.40
CA ARG A 148 -5.81 -3.24 9.03
C ARG A 148 -6.84 -2.33 8.36
N VAL A 149 -7.33 -1.30 9.04
CA VAL A 149 -8.42 -0.43 8.55
C VAL A 149 -7.99 1.03 8.55
N GLY A 150 -8.30 1.73 7.47
CA GLY A 150 -8.09 3.17 7.39
C GLY A 150 -9.13 3.86 6.52
N ALA A 151 -9.41 5.13 6.84
CA ALA A 151 -10.25 5.98 6.03
C ALA A 151 -9.39 6.89 5.15
N SER A 152 -9.66 6.94 3.84
CA SER A 152 -8.92 7.75 2.90
C SER A 152 -9.74 8.90 2.32
N CYS A 153 -9.06 10.01 2.06
CA CYS A 153 -9.61 11.21 1.47
C CYS A 153 -8.77 11.60 0.25
N GLY A 154 -9.31 11.34 -0.95
CA GLY A 154 -8.66 11.71 -2.21
C GLY A 154 -7.31 11.00 -2.47
N CYS A 155 -7.08 9.82 -1.90
CA CYS A 155 -5.87 9.05 -2.15
C CYS A 155 -5.77 8.70 -3.64
N PRO A 156 -4.62 8.91 -4.29
CA PRO A 156 -4.47 8.59 -5.71
C PRO A 156 -4.52 7.07 -5.95
N PRO A 157 -5.02 6.63 -7.12
CA PRO A 157 -4.98 5.23 -7.49
C PRO A 157 -3.54 4.72 -7.61
N ASN A 158 -3.36 3.42 -7.42
CA ASN A 158 -2.09 2.70 -7.48
C ASN A 158 -1.04 3.15 -6.45
N ALA A 159 -1.46 3.86 -5.40
CA ALA A 159 -0.59 4.14 -4.25
C ALA A 159 -0.18 2.82 -3.57
N PRO A 160 1.13 2.60 -3.29
CA PRO A 160 1.60 1.31 -2.79
C PRO A 160 1.42 1.11 -1.29
N PHE A 161 0.84 2.06 -0.56
CA PHE A 161 0.72 2.03 0.89
C PHE A 161 -0.62 1.50 1.36
N PHE A 162 -0.57 0.56 2.31
CA PHE A 162 -1.74 0.02 2.99
C PHE A 162 -2.02 0.78 4.30
N PRO A 163 -3.29 0.95 4.65
CA PRO A 163 -4.50 0.41 4.00
C PRO A 163 -5.07 1.24 2.84
N PHE A 164 -4.43 2.32 2.42
CA PHE A 164 -5.01 3.31 1.50
C PHE A 164 -4.82 2.99 0.01
N SER A 165 -4.32 1.80 -0.32
CA SER A 165 -4.11 1.36 -1.71
C SER A 165 -5.43 1.03 -2.40
N HIS A 166 -5.55 1.42 -3.67
CA HIS A 166 -6.57 0.91 -4.58
C HIS A 166 -6.05 0.88 -6.00
N HIS A 167 -6.48 -0.14 -6.75
CA HIS A 167 -6.13 -0.27 -8.16
C HIS A 167 -7.10 0.51 -9.06
N LYS A 168 -6.57 1.04 -10.16
CA LYS A 168 -7.38 1.61 -11.23
C LYS A 168 -6.79 1.21 -12.58
N GLY A 169 -7.47 0.37 -13.30
CA GLY A 169 -7.06 -0.11 -14.61
C GLY A 169 -7.72 -1.42 -14.97
N GLN A 170 -7.56 -1.83 -16.24
CA GLN A 170 -8.11 -3.07 -16.79
C GLN A 170 -7.04 -4.17 -16.93
N SER A 171 -5.80 -3.89 -16.55
CA SER A 171 -4.66 -4.80 -16.63
C SER A 171 -3.95 -4.93 -15.29
N VAL A 172 -3.20 -6.01 -15.11
CA VAL A 172 -2.30 -6.14 -13.96
C VAL A 172 -1.26 -5.03 -14.02
N ALA A 173 -1.12 -4.32 -12.89
CA ALA A 173 -0.18 -3.22 -12.77
C ALA A 173 0.57 -3.32 -11.44
N PHE A 174 1.70 -2.62 -11.31
CA PHE A 174 2.44 -2.61 -10.06
C PHE A 174 3.11 -1.27 -9.76
N SER A 175 3.36 -1.06 -8.48
CA SER A 175 4.09 0.10 -7.96
C SER A 175 5.01 -0.30 -6.82
N PHE A 176 6.03 0.53 -6.56
CA PHE A 176 6.96 0.33 -5.45
C PHE A 176 6.68 1.33 -4.31
N ALA A 177 6.68 0.85 -3.07
CA ALA A 177 6.90 1.69 -1.90
C ALA A 177 8.34 1.54 -1.46
N LEU A 178 9.03 2.65 -1.22
CA LEU A 178 10.41 2.65 -0.80
C LEU A 178 10.55 2.75 0.72
N GLU A 179 11.75 2.45 1.20
CA GLU A 179 12.19 2.66 2.56
C GLU A 179 13.50 3.44 2.48
N LEU A 180 13.42 4.74 2.77
CA LEU A 180 14.51 5.68 2.57
C LEU A 180 15.15 6.17 3.87
N THR A 181 14.69 5.68 5.02
CA THR A 181 15.23 6.08 6.32
C THR A 181 16.69 5.69 6.48
N ASP A 182 17.09 4.49 6.03
CA ASP A 182 18.49 4.05 6.07
C ASP A 182 19.38 5.02 5.29
N LEU A 183 18.97 5.40 4.09
CA LEU A 183 19.71 6.34 3.24
C LEU A 183 19.87 7.72 3.91
N ALA A 184 18.81 8.21 4.56
CA ALA A 184 18.88 9.48 5.27
C ALA A 184 19.82 9.42 6.49
N ILE A 185 19.84 8.29 7.20
CA ILE A 185 20.76 8.07 8.32
C ILE A 185 22.21 7.94 7.83
N ASP A 186 22.44 7.28 6.72
CA ASP A 186 23.76 7.17 6.10
C ASP A 186 24.29 8.56 5.69
N VAL A 187 23.45 9.41 5.11
CA VAL A 187 23.79 10.81 4.83
C VAL A 187 24.14 11.55 6.12
N LEU A 188 23.30 11.43 7.14
CA LEU A 188 23.54 12.08 8.44
C LEU A 188 24.87 11.64 9.07
N ASN A 189 25.16 10.34 9.06
CA ASN A 189 26.37 9.78 9.65
C ASN A 189 27.65 10.24 8.92
N ARG A 190 27.60 10.44 7.61
CA ARG A 190 28.73 10.99 6.83
C ARG A 190 29.14 12.40 7.24
N TYR A 191 28.18 13.23 7.63
CA TYR A 191 28.41 14.64 8.00
C TYR A 191 28.56 14.90 9.50
N GLY A 192 28.23 13.92 10.35
CA GLY A 192 28.31 14.02 11.81
C GLY A 192 27.21 14.89 12.43
N LYS A 193 27.27 15.02 13.78
CA LYS A 193 26.20 15.64 14.60
C LYS A 193 26.06 17.17 14.46
N SER A 194 26.83 17.82 13.61
CA SER A 194 26.83 19.29 13.47
C SER A 194 26.59 19.72 12.02
N VAL A 195 25.99 18.86 11.21
CA VAL A 195 25.70 19.20 9.83
C VAL A 195 24.68 20.34 9.77
N ARG A 196 24.94 21.33 8.93
CA ARG A 196 23.93 22.35 8.60
C ARG A 196 22.77 21.68 7.88
N ILE A 197 21.55 22.02 8.27
CA ILE A 197 20.33 21.43 7.71
C ILE A 197 20.24 21.58 6.18
N ASP A 198 20.75 22.69 5.64
CA ASP A 198 20.81 22.91 4.19
C ASP A 198 21.72 21.91 3.49
N CYS A 199 22.91 21.68 4.05
CA CYS A 199 23.85 20.70 3.49
C CYS A 199 23.28 19.27 3.57
N PHE A 200 22.65 18.92 4.68
CA PHE A 200 21.98 17.63 4.83
C PHE A 200 20.87 17.46 3.79
N ARG A 201 20.00 18.46 3.66
CA ARG A 201 18.91 18.46 2.67
C ARG A 201 19.45 18.24 1.26
N ASP A 202 20.44 19.02 0.84
CA ASP A 202 20.93 19.01 -0.54
C ASP A 202 21.57 17.64 -0.87
N GLN A 203 22.35 17.09 0.05
CA GLN A 203 22.92 15.73 -0.12
C GLN A 203 21.85 14.64 -0.11
N LEU A 204 20.86 14.74 0.80
CA LEU A 204 19.77 13.79 0.84
C LEU A 204 18.94 13.78 -0.45
N VAL A 205 18.66 14.96 -1.01
CA VAL A 205 17.94 15.09 -2.29
C VAL A 205 18.75 14.47 -3.42
N GLU A 206 20.07 14.67 -3.46
CA GLU A 206 20.94 14.05 -4.47
C GLU A 206 20.92 12.52 -4.38
N GLU A 207 21.13 11.96 -3.19
CA GLU A 207 21.14 10.50 -2.96
C GLU A 207 19.78 9.86 -3.28
N ILE A 208 18.68 10.49 -2.83
CA ILE A 208 17.33 10.04 -3.16
C ILE A 208 17.14 10.06 -4.69
N SER A 209 17.55 11.13 -5.37
CA SER A 209 17.38 11.26 -6.82
C SER A 209 18.13 10.17 -7.59
N VAL A 210 19.31 9.77 -7.12
CA VAL A 210 20.07 8.64 -7.69
C VAL A 210 19.32 7.32 -7.47
N ALA A 211 18.84 7.09 -6.24
CA ALA A 211 18.11 5.87 -5.91
C ALA A 211 16.81 5.75 -6.71
N LEU A 212 16.06 6.86 -6.84
CA LEU A 212 14.80 6.90 -7.59
C LEU A 212 15.00 6.58 -9.09
N ARG A 213 16.03 7.15 -9.71
CA ARG A 213 16.33 6.84 -11.12
C ARG A 213 16.57 5.34 -11.32
N LYS A 214 17.45 4.74 -10.52
CA LYS A 214 17.77 3.30 -10.61
C LYS A 214 16.54 2.41 -10.41
N LEU A 215 15.68 2.77 -9.45
CA LEU A 215 14.48 1.99 -9.15
C LEU A 215 13.39 2.19 -10.19
N ASN A 216 13.26 3.37 -10.80
CA ASN A 216 12.36 3.57 -11.93
C ASN A 216 12.82 2.78 -13.16
N GLU A 217 14.10 2.82 -13.51
CA GLU A 217 14.66 2.01 -14.60
C GLU A 217 14.43 0.51 -14.38
N LEU A 218 14.57 0.05 -13.13
CA LEU A 218 14.24 -1.31 -12.75
C LEU A 218 12.74 -1.62 -12.91
N GLY A 219 11.87 -0.71 -12.50
CA GLY A 219 10.42 -0.84 -12.66
C GLY A 219 10.01 -0.96 -14.13
N GLU A 220 10.54 -0.10 -14.99
CA GLU A 220 10.29 -0.13 -16.43
C GLU A 220 10.80 -1.43 -17.08
N ARG A 221 11.97 -1.94 -16.66
CA ARG A 221 12.49 -3.23 -17.12
C ARG A 221 11.58 -4.38 -16.72
N ILE A 222 11.14 -4.43 -15.45
CA ILE A 222 10.19 -5.45 -14.96
C ILE A 222 8.87 -5.36 -15.75
N ALA A 223 8.38 -4.17 -16.03
CA ALA A 223 7.17 -3.96 -16.82
C ALA A 223 7.30 -4.53 -18.23
N SER A 224 8.43 -4.27 -18.89
CA SER A 224 8.73 -4.79 -20.23
C SER A 224 8.82 -6.32 -20.25
N GLU A 225 9.51 -6.93 -19.27
CA GLU A 225 9.70 -8.37 -19.19
C GLU A 225 8.44 -9.13 -18.80
N SER A 226 7.59 -8.55 -17.92
CA SER A 226 6.35 -9.17 -17.45
C SER A 226 5.12 -8.84 -18.27
N SER A 227 5.21 -7.87 -19.19
CA SER A 227 4.06 -7.30 -19.92
C SER A 227 2.98 -6.70 -19.00
N CYS A 228 3.36 -6.27 -17.79
CA CYS A 228 2.50 -5.59 -16.82
C CYS A 228 2.80 -4.09 -16.77
N GLU A 229 1.85 -3.29 -16.32
CA GLU A 229 2.03 -1.84 -16.25
C GLU A 229 2.79 -1.40 -14.98
N TYR A 230 3.88 -0.65 -15.12
CA TYR A 230 4.51 0.02 -13.99
C TYR A 230 3.84 1.37 -13.72
N LYS A 231 3.39 1.59 -12.48
CA LYS A 231 2.67 2.80 -12.06
C LYS A 231 3.54 3.77 -11.23
N GLY A 232 4.83 3.51 -11.19
CA GLY A 232 5.77 4.38 -10.48
C GLY A 232 6.08 3.89 -9.06
N LEU A 233 6.68 4.79 -8.30
CA LEU A 233 7.12 4.52 -6.94
C LEU A 233 6.72 5.64 -5.98
N ASP A 234 6.61 5.30 -4.70
CA ASP A 234 6.43 6.26 -3.62
C ASP A 234 7.70 6.30 -2.76
N ALA A 235 8.25 7.49 -2.63
CA ALA A 235 9.50 7.78 -1.91
C ALA A 235 9.27 8.31 -0.49
N SER A 236 8.10 8.09 0.08
CA SER A 236 7.80 8.53 1.45
C SER A 236 8.66 7.80 2.48
N PHE A 237 9.12 8.53 3.48
CA PHE A 237 9.82 7.94 4.62
C PHE A 237 8.85 7.12 5.46
N ALA A 238 9.21 5.86 5.71
CA ALA A 238 8.41 5.02 6.59
C ALA A 238 8.65 5.39 8.06
N PRO A 239 7.60 5.77 8.81
CA PRO A 239 7.74 6.08 10.23
C PRO A 239 7.84 4.77 11.02
N PHE A 240 9.06 4.33 11.32
CA PHE A 240 9.26 3.24 12.28
C PHE A 240 9.20 3.81 13.70
N PRO A 241 8.38 3.23 14.58
CA PRO A 241 8.24 3.73 15.95
C PRO A 241 9.51 3.53 16.79
N ASN A 242 10.29 2.50 16.49
CA ASN A 242 11.47 2.14 17.24
C ASN A 242 12.64 1.74 16.33
N GLY A 243 13.86 1.95 16.80
CA GLY A 243 15.08 1.47 16.16
C GLY A 243 15.98 2.57 15.63
N GLU A 244 17.18 2.17 15.28
CA GLU A 244 18.25 3.06 14.79
C GLU A 244 17.94 3.68 13.43
N THR A 245 16.96 3.12 12.69
CA THR A 245 16.53 3.57 11.35
C THR A 245 15.19 4.29 11.37
N SER A 246 14.80 4.87 12.51
CA SER A 246 13.56 5.64 12.63
C SER A 246 13.70 7.08 12.14
N VAL A 247 12.61 7.70 11.69
CA VAL A 247 12.56 9.14 11.38
C VAL A 247 12.94 9.97 12.62
N ALA A 248 12.58 9.52 13.82
CA ALA A 248 12.98 10.17 15.07
C ALA A 248 14.51 10.26 15.20
N LYS A 249 15.25 9.21 14.83
CA LYS A 249 16.72 9.23 14.84
C LYS A 249 17.32 10.24 13.87
N ILE A 250 16.71 10.43 12.72
CA ILE A 250 17.14 11.48 11.78
C ILE A 250 16.99 12.86 12.44
N VAL A 251 15.84 13.11 13.05
CA VAL A 251 15.56 14.39 13.72
C VAL A 251 16.48 14.60 14.92
N GLU A 252 16.68 13.60 15.78
CA GLU A 252 17.62 13.63 16.89
C GLU A 252 19.05 13.95 16.42
N GLY A 253 19.48 13.32 15.34
CA GLY A 253 20.80 13.55 14.75
C GLY A 253 20.98 14.98 14.24
N LEU A 254 19.94 15.55 13.62
CA LEU A 254 19.96 16.94 13.15
C LEU A 254 19.90 17.96 14.28
N LEU A 255 19.17 17.67 15.36
CA LEU A 255 19.08 18.53 16.53
C LEU A 255 20.28 18.40 17.47
N GLY A 256 21.03 17.30 17.40
CA GLY A 256 22.08 16.97 18.34
C GLY A 256 21.61 16.63 19.75
N ALA A 257 20.30 16.37 19.91
CA ALA A 257 19.67 16.05 21.19
C ALA A 257 18.53 15.05 21.01
N PRO A 258 18.24 14.18 22.01
CA PRO A 258 17.10 13.29 21.99
C PRO A 258 15.77 14.07 21.88
N ILE A 259 14.82 13.50 21.16
CA ILE A 259 13.42 13.95 21.17
C ILE A 259 12.77 13.26 22.38
N GLY A 260 12.43 14.04 23.42
CA GLY A 260 11.87 13.56 24.68
C GLY A 260 10.56 12.79 24.58
#